data_441229943cfe76912b81afc3e056d022
#
_entry.id   441229943cfe76912b81afc3e056d022
#
_cell.length_a   1.000
_cell.length_b   1.000
_cell.length_c   1.000
_cell.angle_alpha   90.00
_cell.angle_beta   90.00
_cell.angle_gamma   90.00
#
_symmetry.space_group_name_H-M   'P 1'
#
loop_
_entity.id
_entity.type
_entity.pdbx_description
1 polymer ?
#
loop_
_entity_poly.entity_id
_entity_poly.type
_entity_poly.pdbx_seq_one_letter_code
_entity_poly.pdbx_strand_id
1 'polypeptide(L)'
;ESHHTNLTTLQEQYYNKVKTVCEKSNIKYYVPPRNNLSRSEMKFSVIIGNPPYGNRGSMAVKFLNQSLELSDDVRMILPMSVTKPSITNQVSMDHECVSEEMLPDNTFPNGIKAVYQVWKPADVQRQKIVLPTSHPDFEFVKYDDRETADLMIGAVGSGPSGKVFTENFSHYQPKHHFIKCKNQQVIDRLIELGPTLRELSKQQNGRGGVCKSDIVVNYSQLIGE
;
A
#
# COMPACT_ATOMS: atom_id res chain seq x y z
N GLU A 1 -19.36 -25.28 15.60
CA GLU A 1 -20.08 -24.46 16.61
C GLU A 1 -19.18 -23.69 17.56
N SER A 2 -17.93 -24.16 17.87
CA SER A 2 -17.03 -23.52 18.83
C SER A 2 -16.34 -22.22 18.36
N HIS A 3 -16.20 -21.97 17.07
CA HIS A 3 -15.54 -20.77 16.54
C HIS A 3 -16.43 -19.50 16.53
N HIS A 4 -17.74 -19.64 16.44
CA HIS A 4 -18.65 -18.48 16.48
C HIS A 4 -18.81 -17.88 17.87
N THR A 5 -18.78 -18.69 18.92
CA THR A 5 -18.92 -18.23 20.31
C THR A 5 -17.72 -17.38 20.78
N ASN A 6 -16.52 -17.70 20.35
CA ASN A 6 -15.31 -16.97 20.75
C ASN A 6 -15.19 -15.57 20.10
N LEU A 7 -15.66 -15.41 18.87
CA LEU A 7 -15.65 -14.10 18.19
C LEU A 7 -16.64 -13.11 18.83
N THR A 8 -17.80 -13.58 19.24
CA THR A 8 -18.81 -12.76 19.90
C THR A 8 -18.33 -12.27 21.27
N THR A 9 -17.65 -13.13 22.03
CA THR A 9 -17.10 -12.79 23.36
C THR A 9 -15.95 -11.78 23.27
N LEU A 10 -15.05 -11.92 22.27
CA LEU A 10 -13.98 -10.96 22.02
C LEU A 10 -14.51 -9.59 21.56
N GLN A 11 -15.53 -9.56 20.71
CA GLN A 11 -16.19 -8.34 20.27
C GLN A 11 -16.87 -7.62 21.44
N GLU A 12 -17.51 -8.36 22.35
CA GLU A 12 -18.15 -7.80 23.55
C GLU A 12 -17.11 -7.25 24.53
N GLN A 13 -16.00 -7.95 24.75
CA GLN A 13 -14.91 -7.47 25.59
C GLN A 13 -14.27 -6.19 25.03
N TYR A 14 -14.05 -6.12 23.72
CA TYR A 14 -13.52 -4.94 23.05
C TYR A 14 -14.49 -3.76 23.15
N TYR A 15 -15.76 -4.02 22.90
CA TYR A 15 -16.83 -3.04 23.03
C TYR A 15 -16.89 -2.43 24.44
N ASN A 16 -16.87 -3.27 25.48
CA ASN A 16 -16.90 -2.82 26.87
C ASN A 16 -15.66 -2.00 27.25
N LYS A 17 -14.48 -2.32 26.72
CA LYS A 17 -13.28 -1.49 26.89
C LYS A 17 -13.42 -0.12 26.26
N VAL A 18 -13.90 -0.04 25.02
CA VAL A 18 -14.12 1.24 24.31
C VAL A 18 -15.16 2.08 25.06
N LYS A 19 -16.28 1.48 25.47
CA LYS A 19 -17.31 2.13 26.28
C LYS A 19 -16.72 2.75 27.55
N THR A 20 -15.96 1.99 28.31
CA THR A 20 -15.33 2.45 29.55
C THR A 20 -14.37 3.63 29.32
N VAL A 21 -13.61 3.61 28.23
CA VAL A 21 -12.70 4.72 27.86
C VAL A 21 -13.48 5.97 27.50
N CYS A 22 -14.53 5.83 26.69
CA CYS A 22 -15.37 6.96 26.29
C CYS A 22 -16.08 7.60 27.50
N GLU A 23 -16.64 6.79 28.40
CA GLU A 23 -17.27 7.27 29.63
C GLU A 23 -16.31 8.02 30.54
N LYS A 24 -15.10 7.50 30.75
CA LYS A 24 -14.05 8.15 31.55
C LYS A 24 -13.55 9.46 30.93
N SER A 25 -13.58 9.57 29.62
CA SER A 25 -13.11 10.74 28.88
C SER A 25 -14.23 11.73 28.54
N ASN A 26 -15.45 11.50 29.03
CA ASN A 26 -16.66 12.29 28.73
C ASN A 26 -16.92 12.44 27.21
N ILE A 27 -16.55 11.41 26.43
CA ILE A 27 -16.78 11.36 25.00
C ILE A 27 -18.15 10.74 24.75
N LYS A 28 -19.02 11.47 24.07
CA LYS A 28 -20.30 10.92 23.61
C LYS A 28 -20.03 9.85 22.55
N TYR A 29 -20.46 8.64 22.81
CA TYR A 29 -20.39 7.55 21.83
C TYR A 29 -21.81 7.07 21.51
N TYR A 30 -22.01 6.68 20.27
CA TYR A 30 -23.26 6.11 19.80
C TYR A 30 -23.10 4.60 19.65
N VAL A 31 -23.99 3.87 20.27
CA VAL A 31 -24.14 2.43 20.06
C VAL A 31 -25.43 2.24 19.28
N PRO A 32 -25.36 1.87 18.01
CA PRO A 32 -26.57 1.53 17.29
C PRO A 32 -27.28 0.37 17.99
N PRO A 33 -28.60 0.45 18.19
CA PRO A 33 -29.37 -0.69 18.71
C PRO A 33 -29.16 -1.88 17.76
N ARG A 34 -28.92 -3.06 18.34
CA ARG A 34 -28.63 -4.31 17.58
C ARG A 34 -29.80 -4.78 16.70
N ASN A 35 -30.95 -4.13 16.75
CA ASN A 35 -32.19 -4.53 16.06
C ASN A 35 -32.63 -3.46 15.07
N ASN A 36 -32.67 -3.83 13.78
CA ASN A 36 -33.55 -3.28 12.73
C ASN A 36 -33.14 -2.04 11.95
N LEU A 37 -31.91 -1.50 12.05
CA LEU A 37 -31.49 -0.54 11.03
C LEU A 37 -30.77 -1.29 9.90
N SER A 38 -31.23 -1.13 8.68
CA SER A 38 -30.48 -1.59 7.51
C SER A 38 -29.15 -0.82 7.48
N ARG A 39 -28.07 -1.47 7.02
CA ARG A 39 -26.73 -0.87 6.93
C ARG A 39 -26.73 0.45 6.13
N SER A 40 -27.67 0.59 5.20
CA SER A 40 -27.90 1.76 4.36
C SER A 40 -28.50 2.98 5.09
N GLU A 41 -29.06 2.81 6.29
CA GLU A 41 -29.69 3.89 7.06
C GLU A 41 -28.78 4.51 8.11
N MET A 42 -27.61 3.88 8.40
CA MET A 42 -26.65 4.42 9.36
C MET A 42 -25.65 5.32 8.63
N LYS A 43 -25.77 6.62 8.82
CA LYS A 43 -24.76 7.61 8.40
C LYS A 43 -24.12 8.25 9.64
N PHE A 44 -22.80 8.28 9.63
CA PHE A 44 -22.00 8.96 10.65
C PHE A 44 -21.47 10.28 10.08
N SER A 45 -21.35 11.32 10.91
CA SER A 45 -20.79 12.60 10.49
C SER A 45 -19.28 12.47 10.18
N VAL A 46 -18.59 11.59 10.89
CA VAL A 46 -17.17 11.27 10.67
C VAL A 46 -16.85 9.86 11.18
N ILE A 47 -15.99 9.15 10.50
CA ILE A 47 -15.39 7.91 10.98
C ILE A 47 -13.89 8.10 11.09
N ILE A 48 -13.34 7.85 12.29
CA ILE A 48 -11.90 7.93 12.56
C ILE A 48 -11.43 6.55 13.00
N GLY A 49 -10.31 6.08 12.46
CA GLY A 49 -9.83 4.75 12.81
C GLY A 49 -8.38 4.47 12.48
N ASN A 50 -7.89 3.40 13.11
CA ASN A 50 -6.64 2.73 12.77
C ASN A 50 -6.97 1.23 12.62
N PRO A 51 -7.41 0.79 11.44
CA PRO A 51 -7.84 -0.58 11.22
C PRO A 51 -6.65 -1.55 11.22
N PRO A 52 -6.88 -2.85 11.45
CA PRO A 52 -5.84 -3.86 11.25
C PRO A 52 -5.41 -3.87 9.78
N TYR A 53 -4.09 -3.88 9.53
CA TYR A 53 -3.58 -3.72 8.17
C TYR A 53 -3.76 -4.98 7.31
N GLY A 54 -3.58 -6.16 7.90
CA GLY A 54 -3.62 -7.42 7.17
C GLY A 54 -2.44 -7.59 6.20
N ASN A 55 -2.50 -8.62 5.37
CA ASN A 55 -1.46 -8.87 4.38
C ASN A 55 -1.52 -7.79 3.28
N ARG A 56 -0.41 -7.09 3.08
CA ARG A 56 -0.27 -6.00 2.08
C ARG A 56 -1.34 -4.91 2.18
N GLY A 57 -1.89 -4.67 3.37
CA GLY A 57 -2.92 -3.64 3.58
C GLY A 57 -4.34 -4.07 3.19
N SER A 58 -4.58 -5.33 2.85
CA SER A 58 -5.88 -5.81 2.35
C SER A 58 -7.03 -5.65 3.35
N MET A 59 -6.75 -5.81 4.64
CA MET A 59 -7.78 -5.58 5.67
C MET A 59 -8.07 -4.09 5.84
N ALA A 60 -7.03 -3.26 5.85
CA ALA A 60 -7.18 -1.81 5.96
C ALA A 60 -8.07 -1.25 4.83
N VAL A 61 -7.88 -1.70 3.59
CA VAL A 61 -8.74 -1.31 2.45
C VAL A 61 -10.18 -1.77 2.63
N LYS A 62 -10.41 -2.98 3.15
CA LYS A 62 -11.79 -3.45 3.43
C LYS A 62 -12.48 -2.57 4.48
N PHE A 63 -11.76 -2.24 5.57
CA PHE A 63 -12.29 -1.35 6.61
C PHE A 63 -12.55 0.04 6.04
N LEU A 64 -11.63 0.58 5.24
CA LEU A 64 -11.82 1.88 4.60
C LEU A 64 -13.08 1.87 3.71
N ASN A 65 -13.22 0.92 2.81
CA ASN A 65 -14.39 0.84 1.93
C ASN A 65 -15.71 0.71 2.71
N GLN A 66 -15.74 -0.12 3.76
CA GLN A 66 -16.92 -0.23 4.62
C GLN A 66 -17.24 1.08 5.35
N SER A 67 -16.21 1.84 5.74
CA SER A 67 -16.41 3.15 6.39
C SER A 67 -16.91 4.19 5.42
N LEU A 68 -16.45 4.17 4.16
CA LEU A 68 -16.92 5.05 3.10
C LEU A 68 -18.40 4.82 2.71
N GLU A 69 -18.92 3.61 2.93
CA GLU A 69 -20.37 3.35 2.81
C GLU A 69 -21.20 4.03 3.92
N LEU A 70 -20.57 4.33 5.06
CA LEU A 70 -21.25 4.78 6.28
C LEU A 70 -21.02 6.26 6.60
N SER A 71 -20.03 6.92 5.96
CA SER A 71 -19.70 8.33 6.23
C SER A 71 -19.09 9.00 5.01
N ASP A 72 -19.41 10.26 4.84
CA ASP A 72 -18.83 11.14 3.82
C ASP A 72 -17.51 11.83 4.31
N ASP A 73 -17.08 11.56 5.55
CA ASP A 73 -15.78 12.01 6.10
C ASP A 73 -15.13 10.83 6.84
N VAL A 74 -14.17 10.20 6.20
CA VAL A 74 -13.44 9.05 6.75
C VAL A 74 -11.97 9.39 6.91
N ARG A 75 -11.46 9.28 8.13
CA ARG A 75 -10.10 9.64 8.53
C ARG A 75 -9.40 8.43 9.12
N MET A 76 -8.37 7.94 8.46
CA MET A 76 -7.72 6.69 8.88
C MET A 76 -6.22 6.76 8.87
N ILE A 77 -5.63 6.09 9.85
CA ILE A 77 -4.22 5.72 9.81
C ILE A 77 -4.12 4.38 9.07
N LEU A 78 -3.44 4.38 7.95
CA LEU A 78 -3.36 3.25 7.03
C LEU A 78 -1.90 2.84 6.81
N PRO A 79 -1.62 1.57 6.44
CA PRO A 79 -0.26 1.18 6.12
C PRO A 79 0.23 1.92 4.87
N MET A 80 1.52 2.24 4.82
CA MET A 80 2.15 2.92 3.68
C MET A 80 1.83 2.26 2.32
N SER A 81 1.55 0.96 2.30
CA SER A 81 1.18 0.26 1.06
C SER A 81 -0.09 0.76 0.38
N VAL A 82 -0.97 1.48 1.10
CA VAL A 82 -2.21 2.03 0.49
C VAL A 82 -1.94 3.15 -0.49
N THR A 83 -0.78 3.80 -0.42
CA THR A 83 -0.37 4.84 -1.38
C THR A 83 0.00 4.27 -2.75
N LYS A 84 0.22 2.94 -2.84
CA LYS A 84 0.52 2.30 -4.11
C LYS A 84 -0.71 2.20 -4.99
N PRO A 85 -0.61 2.52 -6.29
CA PRO A 85 -1.73 2.44 -7.23
C PRO A 85 -2.46 1.10 -7.21
N SER A 86 -1.74 -0.02 -7.06
CA SER A 86 -2.34 -1.35 -6.99
C SER A 86 -3.27 -1.57 -5.77
N ILE A 87 -3.06 -0.81 -4.71
CA ILE A 87 -3.88 -0.85 -3.49
C ILE A 87 -4.89 0.29 -3.49
N THR A 88 -4.47 1.52 -3.81
CA THR A 88 -5.37 2.68 -3.93
C THR A 88 -6.52 2.42 -4.91
N ASN A 89 -6.24 1.68 -6.00
CA ASN A 89 -7.26 1.29 -6.98
C ASN A 89 -8.29 0.26 -6.45
N GLN A 90 -8.11 -0.27 -5.25
CA GLN A 90 -9.09 -1.14 -4.57
C GLN A 90 -10.02 -0.36 -3.64
N VAL A 91 -9.72 0.91 -3.38
CA VAL A 91 -10.62 1.82 -2.66
C VAL A 91 -11.72 2.28 -3.62
N SER A 92 -12.93 2.46 -3.09
CA SER A 92 -14.10 2.95 -3.85
C SER A 92 -13.73 4.10 -4.78
N MET A 93 -14.12 3.99 -6.05
CA MET A 93 -13.85 5.02 -7.05
C MET A 93 -14.72 6.26 -6.90
N ASP A 94 -15.81 6.16 -6.16
CA ASP A 94 -16.73 7.27 -5.87
C ASP A 94 -16.21 8.16 -4.72
N HIS A 95 -15.00 7.88 -4.20
CA HIS A 95 -14.36 8.63 -3.12
C HIS A 95 -12.92 8.99 -3.50
N GLU A 96 -12.45 10.10 -2.97
CA GLU A 96 -11.09 10.59 -3.17
C GLU A 96 -10.36 10.86 -1.84
N CYS A 97 -9.05 10.71 -1.85
CA CYS A 97 -8.18 11.08 -0.75
C CYS A 97 -7.90 12.58 -0.85
N VAL A 98 -8.54 13.38 0.00
CA VAL A 98 -8.41 14.84 -0.01
C VAL A 98 -7.22 15.34 0.83
N SER A 99 -6.68 14.48 1.69
CA SER A 99 -5.47 14.81 2.48
C SER A 99 -4.71 13.54 2.79
N GLU A 100 -3.39 13.60 2.63
CA GLU A 100 -2.47 12.53 2.96
C GLU A 100 -1.26 13.09 3.70
N GLU A 101 -0.92 12.50 4.84
CA GLU A 101 0.23 12.88 5.65
C GLU A 101 0.99 11.66 6.12
N MET A 102 2.30 11.64 5.87
CA MET A 102 3.20 10.60 6.35
C MET A 102 3.38 10.70 7.86
N LEU A 103 3.16 9.61 8.58
CA LEU A 103 3.46 9.59 10.00
C LEU A 103 4.98 9.44 10.24
N PRO A 104 5.50 10.04 11.34
CA PRO A 104 6.90 9.87 11.72
C PRO A 104 7.30 8.40 11.84
N ASP A 105 8.51 8.05 11.42
CA ASP A 105 9.02 6.66 11.35
C ASP A 105 8.95 5.90 12.69
N ASN A 106 8.93 6.60 13.81
CA ASN A 106 8.85 6.02 15.17
C ASN A 106 7.44 5.99 15.76
N THR A 107 6.39 6.31 14.99
CA THR A 107 4.99 6.31 15.46
C THR A 107 4.54 4.91 15.88
N PHE A 108 4.99 3.88 15.19
CA PHE A 108 4.65 2.48 15.49
C PHE A 108 5.89 1.65 15.83
N PRO A 109 5.76 0.65 16.71
CA PRO A 109 6.84 -0.29 16.99
C PRO A 109 7.23 -1.08 15.72
N ASN A 110 8.46 -1.60 15.71
CA ASN A 110 9.00 -2.44 14.61
C ASN A 110 9.14 -1.71 13.26
N GLY A 111 9.22 -0.38 13.26
CA GLY A 111 9.44 0.40 12.03
C GLY A 111 8.29 0.32 11.02
N ILE A 112 7.07 0.04 11.49
CA ILE A 112 5.89 0.06 10.63
C ILE A 112 5.64 1.49 10.16
N LYS A 113 5.69 1.70 8.86
CA LYS A 113 5.39 2.98 8.20
C LYS A 113 3.91 3.08 7.91
N ALA A 114 3.34 4.22 8.27
CA ALA A 114 1.92 4.49 8.09
C ALA A 114 1.68 5.90 7.56
N VAL A 115 0.50 6.09 6.99
CA VAL A 115 0.03 7.35 6.45
C VAL A 115 -1.33 7.67 7.05
N TYR A 116 -1.55 8.92 7.42
CA TYR A 116 -2.88 9.42 7.76
C TYR A 116 -3.55 9.92 6.49
N GLN A 117 -4.74 9.44 6.21
CA GLN A 117 -5.51 9.83 5.03
C GLN A 117 -6.92 10.30 5.43
N VAL A 118 -7.39 11.33 4.74
CA VAL A 118 -8.78 11.81 4.80
C VAL A 118 -9.43 11.53 3.46
N TRP A 119 -10.54 10.80 3.50
CA TRP A 119 -11.29 10.40 2.33
C TRP A 119 -12.68 11.01 2.35
N LYS A 120 -13.14 11.50 1.19
CA LYS A 120 -14.46 12.10 0.99
C LYS A 120 -15.08 11.60 -0.31
N PRO A 121 -16.40 11.75 -0.50
CA PRO A 121 -17.02 11.55 -1.82
C PRO A 121 -16.33 12.41 -2.86
N ALA A 122 -16.07 11.84 -4.03
CA ALA A 122 -15.50 12.56 -5.16
C ALA A 122 -16.63 13.17 -6.00
N ASP A 123 -16.44 14.41 -6.47
CA ASP A 123 -17.41 15.06 -7.38
C ASP A 123 -17.54 14.30 -8.71
N VAL A 124 -16.43 13.69 -9.15
CA VAL A 124 -16.37 12.86 -10.34
C VAL A 124 -15.67 11.55 -9.98
N GLN A 125 -16.25 10.44 -10.43
CA GLN A 125 -15.66 9.12 -10.17
C GLN A 125 -14.18 9.06 -10.60
N ARG A 126 -13.32 8.63 -9.66
CA ARG A 126 -11.88 8.51 -9.92
C ARG A 126 -11.62 7.46 -11.00
N GLN A 127 -10.63 7.72 -11.81
CA GLN A 127 -10.09 6.73 -12.72
C GLN A 127 -9.00 5.89 -12.05
N LYS A 128 -8.87 4.64 -12.48
CA LYS A 128 -7.76 3.78 -12.03
C LYS A 128 -6.42 4.38 -12.44
N ILE A 129 -5.53 4.46 -11.49
CA ILE A 129 -4.14 4.83 -11.73
C ILE A 129 -3.46 3.65 -12.43
N VAL A 130 -3.06 3.84 -13.67
CA VAL A 130 -2.32 2.85 -14.46
C VAL A 130 -0.91 3.35 -14.67
N LEU A 131 0.07 2.65 -14.10
CA LEU A 131 1.48 2.96 -14.29
C LEU A 131 2.07 2.12 -15.42
N PRO A 132 2.99 2.69 -16.22
CA PRO A 132 3.68 1.95 -17.29
C PRO A 132 4.53 0.82 -16.66
N THR A 133 4.55 -0.32 -17.34
CA THR A 133 5.34 -1.52 -16.95
C THR A 133 6.34 -1.94 -18.03
N SER A 134 6.48 -1.14 -19.09
CA SER A 134 7.43 -1.30 -20.19
C SER A 134 7.99 0.04 -20.58
N HIS A 135 9.18 0.06 -21.13
CA HIS A 135 9.83 1.26 -21.68
C HIS A 135 10.48 0.95 -23.01
N PRO A 136 10.51 1.90 -23.98
CA PRO A 136 11.11 1.65 -25.26
C PRO A 136 12.63 1.38 -25.22
N ASP A 137 13.36 1.84 -24.22
CA ASP A 137 14.82 1.71 -24.11
C ASP A 137 15.31 0.36 -23.60
N PHE A 138 14.41 -0.40 -22.94
CA PHE A 138 14.76 -1.70 -22.37
C PHE A 138 13.55 -2.64 -22.31
N GLU A 139 13.84 -3.92 -22.20
CA GLU A 139 12.82 -4.97 -22.00
C GLU A 139 13.10 -5.80 -20.76
N PHE A 140 12.01 -6.24 -20.10
CA PHE A 140 12.10 -7.20 -18.99
C PHE A 140 12.10 -8.61 -19.56
N VAL A 141 13.23 -9.30 -19.42
CA VAL A 141 13.37 -10.70 -19.85
C VAL A 141 12.83 -11.67 -18.79
N LYS A 142 12.38 -12.85 -19.24
CA LYS A 142 11.93 -13.91 -18.35
C LYS A 142 13.11 -14.55 -17.61
N TYR A 143 12.83 -15.21 -16.49
CA TYR A 143 13.86 -15.87 -15.69
C TYR A 143 14.64 -16.93 -16.50
N ASP A 144 13.98 -17.67 -17.37
CA ASP A 144 14.61 -18.71 -18.20
C ASP A 144 15.59 -18.12 -19.23
N ASP A 145 15.35 -16.88 -19.64
CA ASP A 145 16.18 -16.13 -20.61
C ASP A 145 17.15 -15.17 -19.94
N ARG A 146 17.36 -15.24 -18.62
CA ARG A 146 18.14 -14.27 -17.83
C ARG A 146 19.57 -14.06 -18.29
N GLU A 147 20.17 -15.06 -18.93
CA GLU A 147 21.54 -14.97 -19.47
C GLU A 147 21.64 -13.98 -20.64
N THR A 148 20.49 -13.56 -21.20
CA THR A 148 20.44 -12.53 -22.26
C THR A 148 20.29 -11.11 -21.70
N ALA A 149 20.15 -10.96 -20.38
CA ALA A 149 20.01 -9.66 -19.73
C ALA A 149 21.38 -8.97 -19.60
N ASP A 150 21.38 -7.64 -19.65
CA ASP A 150 22.57 -6.81 -19.42
C ASP A 150 22.72 -6.45 -17.93
N LEU A 151 21.59 -6.41 -17.20
CA LEU A 151 21.57 -6.19 -15.77
C LEU A 151 20.33 -6.81 -15.11
N MET A 152 20.36 -6.92 -13.79
CA MET A 152 19.19 -7.27 -13.00
C MET A 152 19.00 -6.35 -11.81
N ILE A 153 17.73 -6.16 -11.40
CA ILE A 153 17.34 -5.35 -10.26
C ILE A 153 16.60 -6.23 -9.26
N GLY A 154 17.00 -6.19 -8.00
CA GLY A 154 16.33 -6.93 -6.94
C GLY A 154 14.89 -6.49 -6.78
N ALA A 155 13.94 -7.43 -6.98
CA ALA A 155 12.51 -7.15 -6.91
C ALA A 155 11.94 -7.24 -5.49
N VAL A 156 12.43 -8.18 -4.68
CA VAL A 156 11.89 -8.45 -3.33
C VAL A 156 13.02 -8.85 -2.37
N GLY A 157 12.90 -8.39 -1.11
CA GLY A 157 13.77 -8.81 -0.01
C GLY A 157 14.54 -7.65 0.61
N SER A 158 14.76 -7.72 1.92
CA SER A 158 15.42 -6.67 2.70
C SER A 158 16.88 -6.40 2.27
N GLY A 159 17.54 -7.38 1.70
CA GLY A 159 18.91 -7.26 1.21
C GLY A 159 19.03 -6.80 -0.24
N PRO A 160 18.44 -7.52 -1.22
CA PRO A 160 18.63 -7.27 -2.64
C PRO A 160 17.67 -6.24 -3.25
N SER A 161 16.51 -5.97 -2.65
CA SER A 161 15.49 -5.12 -3.25
C SER A 161 16.03 -3.73 -3.63
N GLY A 162 15.88 -3.35 -4.88
CA GLY A 162 16.36 -2.11 -5.46
C GLY A 162 17.86 -2.07 -5.76
N LYS A 163 18.63 -3.13 -5.44
CA LYS A 163 20.03 -3.23 -5.87
C LYS A 163 20.11 -3.60 -7.35
N VAL A 164 21.04 -2.97 -8.05
CA VAL A 164 21.38 -3.28 -9.44
C VAL A 164 22.60 -4.20 -9.46
N PHE A 165 22.58 -5.21 -10.31
CA PHE A 165 23.66 -6.17 -10.53
C PHE A 165 23.89 -6.31 -12.03
N THR A 166 25.15 -6.33 -12.44
CA THR A 166 25.58 -6.38 -13.84
C THR A 166 26.23 -7.71 -14.23
N GLU A 167 26.30 -8.68 -13.31
CA GLU A 167 26.94 -9.99 -13.52
C GLU A 167 26.33 -11.09 -12.65
N ASN A 168 26.71 -12.34 -12.92
CA ASN A 168 26.35 -13.53 -12.11
C ASN A 168 24.84 -13.83 -12.05
N PHE A 169 24.11 -13.62 -13.12
CA PHE A 169 22.64 -13.79 -13.17
C PHE A 169 22.19 -15.22 -12.95
N SER A 170 23.03 -16.21 -13.31
CA SER A 170 22.75 -17.65 -13.13
C SER A 170 22.58 -18.07 -11.67
N HIS A 171 23.21 -17.38 -10.73
CA HIS A 171 23.19 -17.70 -9.30
C HIS A 171 21.97 -17.15 -8.54
N TYR A 172 21.13 -16.34 -9.20
CA TYR A 172 20.02 -15.64 -8.54
C TYR A 172 18.67 -16.32 -8.81
N GLN A 173 17.85 -16.36 -7.76
CA GLN A 173 16.49 -16.89 -7.84
C GLN A 173 15.54 -15.90 -8.57
N PRO A 174 14.35 -16.35 -9.05
CA PRO A 174 13.38 -15.54 -9.81
C PRO A 174 12.70 -14.43 -8.97
N LYS A 175 13.47 -13.76 -8.10
CA LYS A 175 13.04 -12.60 -7.29
C LYS A 175 13.71 -11.31 -7.77
N HIS A 176 14.10 -11.28 -9.03
CA HIS A 176 14.76 -10.16 -9.67
C HIS A 176 14.06 -9.79 -10.97
N HIS A 177 14.18 -8.54 -11.38
CA HIS A 177 13.84 -8.09 -12.72
C HIS A 177 15.11 -8.17 -13.56
N PHE A 178 15.11 -9.03 -14.57
CA PHE A 178 16.18 -9.15 -15.54
C PHE A 178 15.86 -8.22 -16.71
N ILE A 179 16.81 -7.40 -17.11
CA ILE A 179 16.60 -6.29 -18.05
C ILE A 179 17.64 -6.36 -19.14
N LYS A 180 17.16 -6.32 -20.39
CA LYS A 180 17.97 -6.16 -21.60
C LYS A 180 17.81 -4.75 -22.12
N CYS A 181 18.91 -4.05 -22.35
CA CYS A 181 18.97 -2.64 -22.68
C CYS A 181 19.31 -2.43 -24.15
N LYS A 182 18.87 -1.34 -24.75
CA LYS A 182 19.20 -0.99 -26.14
C LYS A 182 20.68 -0.66 -26.36
N ASN A 183 21.32 -0.05 -25.36
CA ASN A 183 22.71 0.41 -25.46
C ASN A 183 23.31 0.66 -24.06
N GLN A 184 24.62 0.93 -24.03
CA GLN A 184 25.36 1.16 -22.80
C GLN A 184 24.84 2.35 -21.98
N GLN A 185 24.40 3.42 -22.61
CA GLN A 185 23.87 4.60 -21.91
C GLN A 185 22.65 4.26 -21.07
N VAL A 186 21.78 3.35 -21.53
CA VAL A 186 20.61 2.88 -20.79
C VAL A 186 21.06 2.05 -19.56
N ILE A 187 22.07 1.20 -19.73
CA ILE A 187 22.67 0.43 -18.63
C ILE A 187 23.17 1.38 -17.55
N ASP A 188 23.97 2.38 -17.94
CA ASP A 188 24.56 3.35 -17.01
C ASP A 188 23.50 4.11 -16.23
N ARG A 189 22.42 4.54 -16.89
CA ARG A 189 21.28 5.23 -16.25
C ARG A 189 20.50 4.32 -15.27
N LEU A 190 20.31 3.06 -15.63
CA LEU A 190 19.66 2.10 -14.71
C LEU A 190 20.53 1.79 -13.49
N ILE A 191 21.87 1.80 -13.64
CA ILE A 191 22.80 1.70 -12.52
C ILE A 191 22.69 2.94 -11.63
N GLU A 192 22.67 4.14 -12.22
CA GLU A 192 22.48 5.42 -11.51
C GLU A 192 21.16 5.44 -10.73
N LEU A 193 20.13 4.81 -11.24
CA LEU A 193 18.82 4.71 -10.59
C LEU A 193 18.82 3.81 -9.33
N GLY A 194 19.78 2.93 -9.18
CA GLY A 194 19.88 1.95 -8.09
C GLY A 194 19.65 2.52 -6.68
N PRO A 195 20.34 3.60 -6.26
CA PRO A 195 20.11 4.24 -4.97
C PRO A 195 18.66 4.68 -4.74
N THR A 196 18.02 5.30 -5.73
CA THR A 196 16.61 5.75 -5.67
C THR A 196 15.67 4.56 -5.48
N LEU A 197 15.83 3.50 -6.26
CA LEU A 197 15.01 2.28 -6.14
C LEU A 197 15.22 1.60 -4.77
N ARG A 198 16.41 1.67 -4.22
CA ARG A 198 16.69 1.12 -2.91
C ARG A 198 16.00 1.90 -1.80
N GLU A 199 16.00 3.23 -1.85
CA GLU A 199 15.25 4.06 -0.90
C GLU A 199 13.74 3.83 -1.04
N LEU A 200 13.22 3.75 -2.25
CA LEU A 200 11.82 3.42 -2.51
C LEU A 200 11.44 2.07 -1.90
N SER A 201 12.31 1.07 -1.99
CA SER A 201 12.06 -0.25 -1.41
C SER A 201 11.99 -0.22 0.12
N LYS A 202 12.75 0.64 0.78
CA LYS A 202 12.76 0.81 2.24
C LYS A 202 11.52 1.52 2.78
N GLN A 203 10.84 2.30 1.94
CA GLN A 203 9.60 2.98 2.33
C GLN A 203 8.41 2.03 2.50
N GLN A 204 8.57 0.76 2.16
CA GLN A 204 7.51 -0.24 2.27
C GLN A 204 7.60 -1.01 3.57
N ASN A 205 6.44 -1.33 4.13
CA ASN A 205 6.36 -2.23 5.28
C ASN A 205 6.75 -3.66 4.89
N GLY A 206 7.50 -4.33 5.75
CA GLY A 206 7.92 -5.72 5.55
C GLY A 206 9.20 -5.86 4.74
N ARG A 207 9.22 -6.80 3.78
CA ARG A 207 10.48 -7.19 3.08
C ARG A 207 10.96 -6.18 2.03
N GLY A 208 10.23 -5.10 1.81
CA GLY A 208 10.51 -4.18 0.72
C GLY A 208 10.26 -4.80 -0.66
N GLY A 209 10.12 -3.98 -1.67
CA GLY A 209 9.94 -4.45 -3.04
C GLY A 209 10.03 -3.32 -4.05
N VAL A 210 10.47 -3.67 -5.25
CA VAL A 210 10.48 -2.79 -6.42
C VAL A 210 9.74 -3.53 -7.53
N CYS A 211 8.69 -2.94 -8.07
CA CYS A 211 7.94 -3.51 -9.19
C CYS A 211 8.44 -2.94 -10.53
N LYS A 212 7.98 -3.53 -11.64
CA LYS A 212 8.36 -3.06 -12.98
C LYS A 212 8.00 -1.59 -13.20
N SER A 213 6.82 -1.18 -12.74
CA SER A 213 6.39 0.22 -12.86
C SER A 213 7.24 1.18 -12.03
N ASP A 214 7.76 0.77 -10.87
CA ASP A 214 8.69 1.60 -10.10
C ASP A 214 9.96 1.88 -10.91
N ILE A 215 10.49 0.87 -11.61
CA ILE A 215 11.67 1.01 -12.47
C ILE A 215 11.37 1.93 -13.66
N VAL A 216 10.27 1.68 -14.37
CA VAL A 216 9.91 2.44 -15.58
C VAL A 216 9.65 3.89 -15.25
N VAL A 217 8.80 4.18 -14.25
CA VAL A 217 8.46 5.57 -13.89
C VAL A 217 9.69 6.36 -13.44
N ASN A 218 10.53 5.78 -12.57
CA ASN A 218 11.71 6.49 -12.10
C ASN A 218 12.79 6.62 -13.19
N TYR A 219 12.87 5.68 -14.12
CA TYR A 219 13.74 5.80 -15.28
C TYR A 219 13.29 6.93 -16.20
N SER A 220 11.98 6.99 -16.56
CA SER A 220 11.42 8.08 -17.37
C SER A 220 11.67 9.45 -16.72
N GLN A 221 11.48 9.57 -15.39
CA GLN A 221 11.79 10.80 -14.66
C GLN A 221 13.28 11.18 -14.73
N LEU A 222 14.19 10.20 -14.63
CA LEU A 222 15.63 10.43 -14.72
C LEU A 222 16.05 10.97 -16.07
N ILE A 223 15.39 10.54 -17.14
CA ILE A 223 15.69 11.00 -18.52
C ILE A 223 14.88 12.22 -18.97
N GLY A 224 13.97 12.72 -18.11
CA GLY A 224 13.17 13.92 -18.38
C GLY A 224 11.96 13.70 -19.29
N GLU A 225 11.39 12.47 -19.27
CA GLU A 225 10.14 12.10 -19.96
C GLU A 225 8.92 12.17 -19.03
#